data_7b57330343c743fdbf796dd9a506549e
#
_entry.id   7b57330343c743fdbf796dd9a506549e
#
_cell.length_a   1.000
_cell.length_b   1.000
_cell.length_c   1.000
_cell.angle_alpha   90.00
_cell.angle_beta   90.00
_cell.angle_gamma   90.00
#
_symmetry.space_group_name_H-M   'P 1'
#
loop_
_entity.id
_entity.type
_entity.pdbx_description
1 polymer ?
#
loop_
_entity_poly.entity_id
_entity_poly.type
_entity_poly.pdbx_seq_one_letter_code
_entity_poly.pdbx_strand_id
1 'polypeptide(L)'
;QKWTLFPYTTLFRSLNGRESTDLLFPQIALNSDLNIILSITFLLGLIAAAYSSADSALTSLTTSFCIDFLDIEKKDEKNQKKLRFYTHILMSIFLIVVILIYENYLSTSVIDSLLIIAGFTYGPLLGLFAFGIFTKYNINDNLSFFVCIISVIIVTIIFYLPEGYLGGYKIGYELLPINGLITFFGLYIIRKSTT
;
A
#
# COMPACT_ATOMS: atom_id res chain seq x y z
N GLN A 1 -34.62 25.05 18.56
CA GLN A 1 -33.15 24.82 18.48
C GLN A 1 -32.92 23.38 18.88
N LYS A 2 -32.72 22.49 17.86
CA LYS A 2 -32.25 21.13 18.11
C LYS A 2 -30.77 21.23 18.37
N TRP A 3 -30.35 20.99 19.58
CA TRP A 3 -28.95 20.79 19.93
C TRP A 3 -28.46 19.52 19.24
N THR A 4 -27.80 19.65 18.09
CA THR A 4 -27.09 18.54 17.50
C THR A 4 -25.77 18.39 18.26
N LEU A 5 -25.72 17.38 19.13
CA LEU A 5 -24.57 17.08 19.98
C LEU A 5 -23.28 16.79 19.21
N PHE A 6 -23.36 16.65 17.88
CA PHE A 6 -22.23 16.37 17.01
C PHE A 6 -22.30 17.20 15.72
N PRO A 7 -21.54 18.28 15.61
CA PRO A 7 -21.48 19.12 14.38
C PRO A 7 -21.09 18.31 13.12
N TYR A 8 -20.39 17.20 13.25
CA TYR A 8 -19.98 16.37 12.11
C TYR A 8 -21.16 15.65 11.44
N THR A 9 -22.23 15.32 12.14
CA THR A 9 -23.41 14.67 11.53
C THR A 9 -24.16 15.60 10.57
N THR A 10 -24.14 16.91 10.85
CA THR A 10 -24.68 17.92 9.94
C THR A 10 -23.78 18.13 8.73
N LEU A 11 -22.46 18.06 8.92
CA LEU A 11 -21.48 18.16 7.85
C LEU A 11 -21.55 16.95 6.90
N PHE A 12 -21.64 15.73 7.42
CA PHE A 12 -21.86 14.53 6.62
C PHE A 12 -23.18 14.57 5.82
N ARG A 13 -24.20 15.26 6.32
CA ARG A 13 -25.47 15.48 5.60
C ARG A 13 -25.37 16.51 4.48
N SER A 14 -24.48 17.50 4.59
CA SER A 14 -24.27 18.51 3.55
C SER A 14 -23.46 18.01 2.37
N LEU A 15 -22.69 16.93 2.56
CA LEU A 15 -22.02 16.21 1.48
C LEU A 15 -23.05 15.30 0.79
N ASN A 16 -23.83 15.83 -0.10
CA ASN A 16 -24.85 15.15 -0.92
C ASN A 16 -24.29 13.95 -1.74
N GLY A 17 -23.55 13.01 -1.12
CA GLY A 17 -23.13 11.75 -1.70
C GLY A 17 -22.19 11.83 -2.92
N ARG A 18 -21.63 13.01 -3.22
CA ARG A 18 -20.83 13.28 -4.43
C ARG A 18 -19.36 13.59 -4.19
N GLU A 19 -18.94 13.85 -2.96
CA GLU A 19 -17.54 14.14 -2.66
C GLU A 19 -16.92 13.00 -1.87
N SER A 20 -15.67 12.66 -2.18
CA SER A 20 -14.93 11.66 -1.41
C SER A 20 -14.77 12.13 0.03
N THR A 21 -15.03 11.25 1.00
CA THR A 21 -14.86 11.52 2.44
C THR A 21 -13.46 12.01 2.79
N ASP A 22 -12.48 11.70 1.95
CA ASP A 22 -11.07 12.07 2.11
C ASP A 22 -10.84 13.59 2.02
N LEU A 23 -11.70 14.30 1.28
CA LEU A 23 -11.61 15.77 1.10
C LEU A 23 -12.35 16.56 2.20
N LEU A 24 -13.12 15.89 3.06
CA LEU A 24 -13.95 16.55 4.06
C LEU A 24 -13.12 17.42 5.03
N PHE A 25 -12.09 16.84 5.62
CA PHE A 25 -11.21 17.54 6.55
C PHE A 25 -10.45 18.70 5.90
N PRO A 26 -9.80 18.54 4.75
CA PRO A 26 -9.19 19.65 4.02
C PRO A 26 -10.18 20.77 3.69
N GLN A 27 -11.38 20.44 3.24
CA GLN A 27 -12.39 21.45 2.91
C GLN A 27 -12.84 22.24 4.13
N ILE A 28 -13.07 21.59 5.27
CA ILE A 28 -13.44 22.28 6.51
C ILE A 28 -12.29 23.18 6.97
N ALA A 29 -11.08 22.68 6.97
CA ALA A 29 -9.93 23.40 7.47
C ALA A 29 -9.54 24.59 6.60
N LEU A 30 -9.77 24.52 5.29
CA LEU A 30 -9.35 25.53 4.33
C LEU A 30 -10.45 26.49 3.89
N ASN A 31 -11.72 26.01 3.80
CA ASN A 31 -12.83 26.77 3.22
C ASN A 31 -13.90 27.20 4.23
N SER A 32 -13.79 26.79 5.51
CA SER A 32 -14.70 27.29 6.52
C SER A 32 -14.26 28.68 6.98
N ASP A 33 -15.20 29.55 7.38
CA ASP A 33 -14.95 30.86 7.99
C ASP A 33 -14.21 30.75 9.36
N LEU A 34 -13.55 29.62 9.58
CA LEU A 34 -12.68 29.38 10.71
C LEU A 34 -11.40 30.21 10.54
N ASN A 35 -10.82 30.63 11.66
CA ASN A 35 -9.68 31.53 11.70
C ASN A 35 -8.51 31.01 10.79
N ILE A 36 -7.93 31.94 10.02
CA ILE A 36 -6.78 31.68 9.14
C ILE A 36 -5.62 30.94 9.84
N ILE A 37 -5.46 31.16 11.14
CA ILE A 37 -4.47 30.47 11.97
C ILE A 37 -4.71 28.95 11.96
N LEU A 38 -5.97 28.51 12.02
CA LEU A 38 -6.34 27.10 11.98
C LEU A 38 -5.98 26.47 10.63
N SER A 39 -6.27 27.17 9.54
CA SER A 39 -5.94 26.71 8.18
C SER A 39 -4.43 26.57 7.99
N ILE A 40 -3.65 27.54 8.44
CA ILE A 40 -2.18 27.48 8.35
C ILE A 40 -1.63 26.34 9.22
N THR A 41 -2.12 26.19 10.45
CA THR A 41 -1.67 25.13 11.37
C THR A 41 -2.01 23.74 10.80
N PHE A 42 -3.20 23.59 10.22
CA PHE A 42 -3.60 22.35 9.54
C PHE A 42 -2.67 22.03 8.37
N LEU A 43 -2.38 22.98 7.48
CA LEU A 43 -1.49 22.76 6.36
C LEU A 43 -0.07 22.39 6.80
N LEU A 44 0.47 23.11 7.78
CA LEU A 44 1.81 22.82 8.31
C LEU A 44 1.86 21.43 8.95
N GLY A 45 0.83 21.05 9.70
CA GLY A 45 0.72 19.71 10.29
C GLY A 45 0.62 18.60 9.23
N LEU A 46 -0.17 18.83 8.19
CA LEU A 46 -0.33 17.89 7.07
C LEU A 46 1.00 17.70 6.30
N ILE A 47 1.68 18.82 5.98
CA ILE A 47 2.98 18.78 5.30
C ILE A 47 4.02 18.06 6.17
N ALA A 48 4.08 18.37 7.46
CA ALA A 48 5.03 17.72 8.37
C ALA A 48 4.79 16.21 8.49
N ALA A 49 3.54 15.80 8.61
CA ALA A 49 3.17 14.37 8.65
C ALA A 49 3.51 13.64 7.35
N ALA A 50 3.17 14.23 6.21
CA ALA A 50 3.47 13.67 4.89
C ALA A 50 4.99 13.57 4.67
N TYR A 51 5.75 14.62 5.01
CA TYR A 51 7.19 14.64 4.88
C TYR A 51 7.87 13.56 5.73
N SER A 52 7.46 13.42 7.00
CA SER A 52 8.01 12.41 7.91
C SER A 52 7.81 10.97 7.38
N SER A 53 6.61 10.68 6.87
CA SER A 53 6.29 9.36 6.32
C SER A 53 7.05 9.09 5.01
N ALA A 54 7.11 10.09 4.13
CA ALA A 54 7.81 9.97 2.84
C ALA A 54 9.32 9.79 3.02
N ASP A 55 9.95 10.53 3.94
CA ASP A 55 11.38 10.44 4.22
C ASP A 55 11.77 9.05 4.74
N SER A 56 11.00 8.50 5.68
CA SER A 56 11.22 7.16 6.21
C SER A 56 11.08 6.08 5.13
N ALA A 57 10.04 6.16 4.30
CA ALA A 57 9.81 5.22 3.22
C ALA A 57 10.93 5.29 2.17
N LEU A 58 11.33 6.50 1.79
CA LEU A 58 12.36 6.74 0.78
C LEU A 58 13.74 6.28 1.26
N THR A 59 14.06 6.52 2.52
CA THR A 59 15.32 6.07 3.12
C THR A 59 15.37 4.56 3.22
N SER A 60 14.29 3.91 3.65
CA SER A 60 14.18 2.45 3.71
C SER A 60 14.32 1.83 2.31
N LEU A 61 13.59 2.33 1.32
CA LEU A 61 13.64 1.85 -0.06
C LEU A 61 15.05 2.02 -0.66
N THR A 62 15.68 3.18 -0.46
CA THR A 62 17.04 3.44 -0.90
C THR A 62 18.04 2.47 -0.28
N THR A 63 17.92 2.22 1.02
CA THR A 63 18.83 1.33 1.75
C THR A 63 18.68 -0.11 1.29
N SER A 64 17.45 -0.62 1.21
CA SER A 64 17.21 -1.98 0.73
C SER A 64 17.72 -2.17 -0.70
N PHE A 65 17.45 -1.22 -1.59
CA PHE A 65 17.94 -1.31 -2.96
C PHE A 65 19.49 -1.31 -3.05
N CYS A 66 20.14 -0.49 -2.23
CA CYS A 66 21.60 -0.44 -2.19
C CYS A 66 22.22 -1.74 -1.67
N ILE A 67 21.59 -2.39 -0.68
CA ILE A 67 22.08 -3.63 -0.09
C ILE A 67 21.76 -4.81 -1.00
N ASP A 68 20.50 -4.96 -1.40
CA ASP A 68 19.99 -6.16 -2.05
C ASP A 68 20.38 -6.26 -3.53
N PHE A 69 20.51 -5.12 -4.24
CA PHE A 69 20.76 -5.09 -5.67
C PHE A 69 22.15 -4.55 -6.06
N LEU A 70 22.72 -3.65 -5.25
CA LEU A 70 23.97 -2.97 -5.62
C LEU A 70 25.19 -3.47 -4.85
N ASP A 71 25.03 -4.42 -3.91
CA ASP A 71 26.11 -4.97 -3.09
C ASP A 71 26.98 -3.85 -2.46
N ILE A 72 26.34 -2.81 -1.91
CA ILE A 72 27.04 -1.59 -1.51
C ILE A 72 28.12 -1.85 -0.46
N GLU A 73 27.96 -2.89 0.35
CA GLU A 73 28.87 -3.25 1.42
C GLU A 73 30.26 -3.69 0.92
N LYS A 74 30.35 -4.16 -0.33
CA LYS A 74 31.59 -4.58 -1.00
C LYS A 74 32.39 -3.43 -1.61
N LYS A 75 31.89 -2.18 -1.53
CA LYS A 75 32.49 -1.02 -2.20
C LYS A 75 33.22 -0.11 -1.22
N ASP A 76 34.19 0.66 -1.74
CA ASP A 76 34.92 1.66 -0.96
C ASP A 76 33.97 2.74 -0.40
N GLU A 77 34.28 3.29 0.76
CA GLU A 77 33.42 4.26 1.46
C GLU A 77 33.02 5.46 0.60
N LYS A 78 33.94 5.96 -0.24
CA LYS A 78 33.69 7.07 -1.16
C LYS A 78 32.64 6.70 -2.23
N ASN A 79 32.72 5.47 -2.73
CA ASN A 79 31.79 4.96 -3.73
C ASN A 79 30.44 4.61 -3.11
N GLN A 80 30.40 4.13 -1.86
CA GLN A 80 29.17 3.91 -1.12
C GLN A 80 28.37 5.20 -0.98
N LYS A 81 28.99 6.32 -0.56
CA LYS A 81 28.30 7.61 -0.40
C LYS A 81 27.72 8.11 -1.72
N LYS A 82 28.48 8.03 -2.80
CA LYS A 82 27.99 8.41 -4.14
C LYS A 82 26.82 7.55 -4.60
N LEU A 83 26.95 6.23 -4.42
CA LEU A 83 25.94 5.29 -4.87
C LEU A 83 24.63 5.48 -4.11
N ARG A 84 24.68 5.64 -2.77
CA ARG A 84 23.50 5.98 -1.96
C ARG A 84 22.82 7.25 -2.42
N PHE A 85 23.59 8.30 -2.72
CA PHE A 85 23.06 9.58 -3.18
C PHE A 85 22.32 9.43 -4.52
N TYR A 86 22.92 8.77 -5.52
CA TYR A 86 22.27 8.55 -6.81
C TYR A 86 21.06 7.64 -6.71
N THR A 87 21.14 6.58 -5.90
CA THR A 87 20.01 5.69 -5.66
C THR A 87 18.87 6.43 -4.97
N HIS A 88 19.17 7.30 -4.01
CA HIS A 88 18.15 8.11 -3.34
C HIS A 88 17.42 9.05 -4.31
N ILE A 89 18.16 9.72 -5.22
CA ILE A 89 17.55 10.54 -6.27
C ILE A 89 16.69 9.68 -7.20
N LEU A 90 17.19 8.52 -7.63
CA LEU A 90 16.45 7.60 -8.49
C LEU A 90 15.14 7.15 -7.83
N MET A 91 15.18 6.75 -6.56
CA MET A 91 14.00 6.34 -5.80
C MET A 91 13.02 7.50 -5.59
N SER A 92 13.53 8.72 -5.38
CA SER A 92 12.69 9.92 -5.29
C SER A 92 11.94 10.18 -6.59
N ILE A 93 12.62 10.12 -7.74
CA ILE A 93 12.00 10.28 -9.05
C ILE A 93 10.98 9.17 -9.30
N PHE A 94 11.33 7.93 -8.99
CA PHE A 94 10.42 6.79 -9.13
C PHE A 94 9.15 6.99 -8.29
N LEU A 95 9.28 7.45 -7.04
CA LEU A 95 8.14 7.71 -6.16
C LEU A 95 7.25 8.83 -6.68
N ILE A 96 7.84 9.92 -7.23
CA ILE A 96 7.09 11.01 -7.88
C ILE A 96 6.30 10.47 -9.08
N VAL A 97 6.92 9.66 -9.93
CA VAL A 97 6.24 9.06 -11.09
C VAL A 97 5.08 8.17 -10.65
N VAL A 98 5.26 7.36 -9.61
CA VAL A 98 4.19 6.52 -9.04
C VAL A 98 3.04 7.39 -8.53
N ILE A 99 3.32 8.48 -7.81
CA ILE A 99 2.28 9.39 -7.31
C ILE A 99 1.50 10.03 -8.47
N LEU A 100 2.18 10.50 -9.51
CA LEU A 100 1.54 11.11 -10.68
C LEU A 100 0.68 10.13 -11.47
N ILE A 101 1.14 8.87 -11.61
CA ILE A 101 0.33 7.81 -12.21
C ILE A 101 -0.90 7.55 -11.35
N TYR A 102 -0.71 7.46 -10.04
CA TYR A 102 -1.75 7.15 -9.08
C TYR A 102 -2.85 8.23 -9.07
N GLU A 103 -2.47 9.52 -9.10
CA GLU A 103 -3.39 10.66 -9.15
C GLU A 103 -4.35 10.58 -10.37
N ASN A 104 -3.84 10.14 -11.52
CA ASN A 104 -4.65 10.06 -12.75
C ASN A 104 -5.64 8.88 -12.77
N TYR A 105 -5.39 7.83 -12.00
CA TYR A 105 -6.22 6.61 -11.99
C TYR A 105 -7.19 6.54 -10.81
N LEU A 106 -7.03 7.38 -9.78
CA LEU A 106 -7.89 7.38 -8.61
C LEU A 106 -9.08 8.32 -8.77
N SER A 107 -10.23 7.72 -9.00
CA SER A 107 -11.53 8.41 -9.00
C SER A 107 -12.32 8.25 -7.71
N THR A 108 -11.85 7.43 -6.77
CA THR A 108 -12.52 7.06 -5.52
C THR A 108 -11.60 7.26 -4.32
N SER A 109 -11.97 6.77 -3.15
CA SER A 109 -11.17 6.86 -1.93
C SER A 109 -9.74 6.36 -2.13
N VAL A 110 -8.76 7.18 -1.77
CA VAL A 110 -7.33 6.84 -1.82
C VAL A 110 -7.02 5.64 -0.91
N ILE A 111 -7.66 5.57 0.26
CA ILE A 111 -7.46 4.50 1.24
C ILE A 111 -7.95 3.17 0.67
N ASP A 112 -9.12 3.12 0.05
CA ASP A 112 -9.67 1.91 -0.55
C ASP A 112 -8.76 1.36 -1.65
N SER A 113 -8.28 2.25 -2.51
CA SER A 113 -7.36 1.88 -3.59
C SER A 113 -6.03 1.34 -3.07
N LEU A 114 -5.47 1.97 -2.02
CA LEU A 114 -4.25 1.51 -1.36
C LEU A 114 -4.43 0.12 -0.74
N LEU A 115 -5.55 -0.12 -0.06
CA LEU A 115 -5.84 -1.41 0.57
C LEU A 115 -6.05 -2.53 -0.46
N ILE A 116 -6.68 -2.23 -1.59
CA ILE A 116 -6.84 -3.17 -2.70
C ILE A 116 -5.47 -3.51 -3.30
N ILE A 117 -4.63 -2.51 -3.62
CA ILE A 117 -3.28 -2.72 -4.14
C ILE A 117 -2.43 -3.53 -3.13
N ALA A 118 -2.53 -3.20 -1.84
CA ALA A 118 -1.88 -3.96 -0.78
C ALA A 118 -2.35 -5.42 -0.74
N GLY A 119 -3.63 -5.68 -0.98
CA GLY A 119 -4.18 -7.03 -1.09
C GLY A 119 -3.51 -7.87 -2.19
N PHE A 120 -3.24 -7.26 -3.35
CA PHE A 120 -2.52 -7.93 -4.43
C PHE A 120 -1.04 -8.14 -4.14
N THR A 121 -0.35 -7.16 -3.57
CA THR A 121 1.11 -7.16 -3.41
C THR A 121 1.57 -7.84 -2.12
N TYR A 122 0.88 -7.60 -1.01
CA TYR A 122 1.27 -8.16 0.30
C TYR A 122 0.67 -9.55 0.56
N GLY A 123 -0.33 -9.98 -0.20
CA GLY A 123 -0.88 -11.31 -0.06
C GLY A 123 0.16 -12.43 -0.23
N PRO A 124 0.95 -12.45 -1.32
CA PRO A 124 2.03 -13.42 -1.47
C PRO A 124 3.08 -13.36 -0.37
N LEU A 125 3.44 -12.15 0.09
CA LEU A 125 4.36 -11.98 1.22
C LEU A 125 3.81 -12.58 2.52
N LEU A 126 2.52 -12.37 2.78
CA LEU A 126 1.83 -12.97 3.93
C LEU A 126 1.88 -14.50 3.85
N GLY A 127 1.64 -15.07 2.67
CA GLY A 127 1.69 -16.52 2.44
C GLY A 127 3.09 -17.10 2.64
N LEU A 128 4.13 -16.46 2.09
CA LEU A 128 5.53 -16.84 2.27
C LEU A 128 5.94 -16.77 3.75
N PHE A 129 5.60 -15.67 4.42
CA PHE A 129 5.94 -15.46 5.82
C PHE A 129 5.22 -16.47 6.72
N ALA A 130 3.93 -16.68 6.52
CA ALA A 130 3.15 -17.68 7.24
C ALA A 130 3.72 -19.10 7.02
N PHE A 131 4.07 -19.43 5.78
CA PHE A 131 4.68 -20.73 5.47
C PHE A 131 6.00 -20.92 6.21
N GLY A 132 6.87 -19.93 6.23
CA GLY A 132 8.15 -19.99 6.94
C GLY A 132 8.02 -20.13 8.46
N ILE A 133 6.99 -19.50 9.07
CA ILE A 133 6.76 -19.60 10.53
C ILE A 133 6.06 -20.90 10.91
N PHE A 134 5.01 -21.28 10.20
CA PHE A 134 4.15 -22.40 10.60
C PHE A 134 4.64 -23.74 10.09
N THR A 135 5.60 -23.77 9.15
CA THR A 135 6.12 -25.03 8.60
C THR A 135 7.65 -25.11 8.74
N LYS A 136 8.16 -26.34 8.74
CA LYS A 136 9.60 -26.65 8.73
C LYS A 136 10.04 -27.24 7.39
N TYR A 137 9.20 -27.12 6.35
CA TYR A 137 9.50 -27.71 5.06
C TYR A 137 10.44 -26.82 4.26
N ASN A 138 11.41 -27.44 3.59
CA ASN A 138 12.20 -26.77 2.58
C ASN A 138 11.39 -26.65 1.29
N ILE A 139 11.52 -25.52 0.62
CA ILE A 139 10.87 -25.26 -0.67
C ILE A 139 11.93 -25.07 -1.77
N ASN A 140 11.48 -25.11 -3.00
CA ASN A 140 12.33 -24.74 -4.13
C ASN A 140 12.16 -23.24 -4.41
N ASP A 141 13.21 -22.46 -4.18
CA ASP A 141 13.18 -20.99 -4.31
C ASP A 141 12.72 -20.53 -5.70
N ASN A 142 13.19 -21.20 -6.75
CA ASN A 142 12.79 -20.86 -8.13
C ASN A 142 11.29 -21.06 -8.35
N LEU A 143 10.70 -22.09 -7.76
CA LEU A 143 9.26 -22.36 -7.88
C LEU A 143 8.43 -21.43 -6.97
N SER A 144 8.97 -20.96 -5.86
CA SER A 144 8.31 -20.01 -4.97
C SER A 144 7.91 -18.72 -5.68
N PHE A 145 8.79 -18.22 -6.55
CA PHE A 145 8.52 -17.04 -7.37
C PHE A 145 7.29 -17.25 -8.28
N PHE A 146 7.22 -18.40 -8.95
CA PHE A 146 6.07 -18.73 -9.80
C PHE A 146 4.78 -18.89 -9.00
N VAL A 147 4.85 -19.47 -7.81
CA VAL A 147 3.67 -19.58 -6.91
C VAL A 147 3.14 -18.20 -6.54
N CYS A 148 4.02 -17.24 -6.22
CA CYS A 148 3.62 -15.88 -5.91
C CYS A 148 2.95 -15.18 -7.12
N ILE A 149 3.49 -15.34 -8.32
CA ILE A 149 2.88 -14.78 -9.53
C ILE A 149 1.51 -15.41 -9.80
N ILE A 150 1.43 -16.73 -9.73
CA ILE A 150 0.17 -17.46 -9.96
C ILE A 150 -0.89 -17.05 -8.95
N SER A 151 -0.53 -16.88 -7.67
CA SER A 151 -1.48 -16.45 -6.65
C SER A 151 -2.06 -15.07 -6.95
N VAL A 152 -1.23 -14.12 -7.38
CA VAL A 152 -1.69 -12.78 -7.79
C VAL A 152 -2.62 -12.86 -9.01
N ILE A 153 -2.29 -13.69 -10.00
CA ILE A 153 -3.14 -13.90 -11.18
C ILE A 153 -4.50 -14.47 -10.77
N ILE A 154 -4.52 -15.51 -9.94
CA ILE A 154 -5.77 -16.14 -9.46
C ILE A 154 -6.63 -15.10 -8.73
N VAL A 155 -6.03 -14.34 -7.81
CA VAL A 155 -6.76 -13.34 -7.03
C VAL A 155 -7.25 -12.19 -7.91
N THR A 156 -6.48 -11.81 -8.93
CA THR A 156 -6.93 -10.82 -9.94
C THR A 156 -8.15 -11.32 -10.70
N ILE A 157 -8.14 -12.57 -11.13
CA ILE A 157 -9.31 -13.18 -11.79
C ILE A 157 -10.52 -13.18 -10.85
N ILE A 158 -10.33 -13.57 -9.58
CA ILE A 158 -11.41 -13.60 -8.59
C ILE A 158 -11.97 -12.19 -8.35
N PHE A 159 -11.12 -11.17 -8.29
CA PHE A 159 -11.52 -9.78 -8.06
C PHE A 159 -12.37 -9.20 -9.20
N TYR A 160 -12.06 -9.57 -10.45
CA TYR A 160 -12.80 -9.13 -11.63
C TYR A 160 -13.97 -10.06 -12.01
N LEU A 161 -14.26 -11.10 -11.22
CA LEU A 161 -15.42 -11.94 -11.45
C LEU A 161 -16.72 -11.13 -11.32
N PRO A 162 -17.69 -11.30 -12.25
CA PRO A 162 -18.99 -10.66 -12.13
C PRO A 162 -19.70 -11.04 -10.83
N GLU A 163 -20.36 -10.08 -10.20
CA GLU A 163 -21.05 -10.25 -8.89
C GLU A 163 -22.04 -11.43 -8.88
N GLY A 164 -22.60 -11.77 -10.06
CA GLY A 164 -23.54 -12.91 -10.20
C GLY A 164 -22.93 -14.27 -9.83
N TYR A 165 -21.63 -14.49 -10.00
CA TYR A 165 -20.94 -15.74 -9.63
C TYR A 165 -20.69 -15.88 -8.13
N LEU A 166 -20.65 -14.76 -7.42
CA LEU A 166 -20.41 -14.70 -5.97
C LEU A 166 -21.69 -14.41 -5.16
N GLY A 167 -22.87 -14.69 -5.75
CA GLY A 167 -24.14 -14.46 -5.05
C GLY A 167 -24.43 -13.00 -4.72
N GLY A 168 -23.88 -12.05 -5.49
CA GLY A 168 -24.01 -10.61 -5.27
C GLY A 168 -22.96 -10.02 -4.33
N TYR A 169 -21.98 -10.82 -3.87
CA TYR A 169 -20.90 -10.37 -3.00
C TYR A 169 -19.75 -9.76 -3.82
N LYS A 170 -19.28 -8.59 -3.44
CA LYS A 170 -18.12 -7.93 -4.02
C LYS A 170 -16.93 -8.07 -3.07
N ILE A 171 -15.89 -8.73 -3.54
CA ILE A 171 -14.66 -8.91 -2.77
C ILE A 171 -13.95 -7.56 -2.64
N GLY A 172 -13.58 -7.21 -1.42
CA GLY A 172 -12.87 -5.99 -1.06
C GLY A 172 -11.54 -6.27 -0.38
N TYR A 173 -11.47 -5.99 0.91
CA TYR A 173 -10.23 -6.09 1.70
C TYR A 173 -9.84 -7.54 2.02
N GLU A 174 -10.73 -8.51 1.81
CA GLU A 174 -10.46 -9.93 1.95
C GLU A 174 -9.45 -10.47 0.93
N LEU A 175 -9.13 -9.67 -0.09
CA LEU A 175 -8.09 -10.01 -1.08
C LEU A 175 -6.77 -10.41 -0.44
N LEU A 176 -6.35 -9.70 0.60
CA LEU A 176 -5.08 -9.94 1.27
C LEU A 176 -4.99 -11.33 1.92
N PRO A 177 -5.91 -11.74 2.82
CA PRO A 177 -5.88 -13.08 3.39
C PRO A 177 -6.14 -14.17 2.36
N ILE A 178 -7.01 -13.96 1.37
CA ILE A 178 -7.28 -14.95 0.30
C ILE A 178 -6.00 -15.21 -0.49
N ASN A 179 -5.31 -14.15 -0.92
CA ASN A 179 -4.05 -14.24 -1.67
C ASN A 179 -2.96 -14.92 -0.83
N GLY A 180 -2.87 -14.57 0.46
CA GLY A 180 -1.96 -15.22 1.40
C GLY A 180 -2.21 -16.72 1.54
N LEU A 181 -3.46 -17.14 1.65
CA LEU A 181 -3.83 -18.56 1.72
C LEU A 181 -3.50 -19.30 0.43
N ILE A 182 -3.82 -18.73 -0.74
CA ILE A 182 -3.50 -19.33 -2.04
C ILE A 182 -1.99 -19.54 -2.15
N THR A 183 -1.20 -18.52 -1.78
CA THR A 183 0.26 -18.62 -1.77
C THR A 183 0.75 -19.69 -0.79
N PHE A 184 0.23 -19.70 0.44
CA PHE A 184 0.59 -20.70 1.44
C PHE A 184 0.35 -22.14 0.95
N PHE A 185 -0.81 -22.41 0.41
CA PHE A 185 -1.13 -23.75 -0.14
C PHE A 185 -0.31 -24.07 -1.39
N GLY A 186 -0.06 -23.08 -2.26
CA GLY A 186 0.84 -23.24 -3.40
C GLY A 186 2.26 -23.65 -2.99
N LEU A 187 2.81 -23.01 -1.95
CA LEU A 187 4.09 -23.38 -1.37
C LEU A 187 4.08 -24.78 -0.74
N TYR A 188 2.96 -25.16 -0.12
CA TYR A 188 2.81 -26.49 0.45
C TYR A 188 2.84 -27.60 -0.63
N ILE A 189 2.36 -27.31 -1.83
CA ILE A 189 2.40 -28.24 -2.97
C ILE A 189 3.83 -28.44 -3.48
N ILE A 190 4.63 -27.36 -3.56
CA ILE A 190 6.01 -27.39 -4.08
C ILE A 190 7.06 -27.73 -3.03
N ARG A 191 6.66 -28.12 -1.81
CA ARG A 191 7.58 -28.48 -0.73
C ARG A 191 8.49 -29.63 -1.15
N LYS A 192 9.74 -29.58 -0.76
CA LYS A 192 10.66 -30.71 -0.90
C LYS A 192 10.32 -31.73 0.20
N SER A 193 10.17 -33.00 -0.20
CA SER A 193 10.09 -34.08 0.80
C SER A 193 11.39 -34.10 1.58
N THR A 194 11.31 -33.95 2.89
CA THR A 194 12.46 -34.18 3.78
C THR A 194 12.71 -35.70 3.77
N THR A 195 13.63 -36.15 2.91
CA THR A 195 14.26 -37.46 3.06
C THR A 195 15.34 -37.35 4.10
#